data_5dc940a5b0df6c24ce3b0ad85050496a
#
_entry.id   5dc940a5b0df6c24ce3b0ad85050496a
#
_cell.length_a   1.000
_cell.length_b   1.000
_cell.length_c   1.000
_cell.angle_alpha   90.00
_cell.angle_beta   90.00
_cell.angle_gamma   90.00
#
_symmetry.space_group_name_H-M   'P 1'
#
loop_
_entity.id
_entity.type
_entity.pdbx_description
1 polymer ?
#
loop_
_entity_poly.entity_id
_entity_poly.type
_entity_poly.pdbx_seq_one_letter_code
_entity_poly.pdbx_strand_id
1 'polypeptide(L)'
;MTGRINRKRAAMDDFMWRFRVLLGEKGILKQKPDNSRIYTKAADVLSAWQRSNPQVLVSVIAVQDWLNGERLPKWGTVQALAEWLDCETGDLLDRRFWDCCVGFVRG
;
A
#
# COMPACT_ATOMS: atom_id res chain seq x y z
N MET A 1 -12.62 3.80 -28.35
CA MET A 1 -12.82 3.53 -27.68
C MET A 1 -12.77 3.26 -26.67
N THR A 2 -12.81 3.10 -26.42
CA THR A 2 -12.92 2.94 -25.61
C THR A 2 -13.06 2.83 -24.37
N GLY A 3 -13.19 2.96 -23.76
CA GLY A 3 -13.58 3.23 -22.40
C GLY A 3 -13.56 2.13 -21.39
N ARG A 4 -12.75 1.11 -21.57
CA ARG A 4 -12.55 0.11 -20.53
C ARG A 4 -11.63 0.66 -19.48
N ILE A 5 -12.18 0.94 -18.32
CA ILE A 5 -11.39 1.25 -17.15
C ILE A 5 -10.57 0.01 -16.79
N ASN A 6 -9.25 0.16 -16.76
CA ASN A 6 -8.38 -0.91 -16.29
C ASN A 6 -8.54 -0.99 -14.77
N ARG A 7 -9.31 -1.96 -14.30
CA ARG A 7 -9.60 -2.12 -12.87
C ARG A 7 -8.34 -2.32 -12.04
N LYS A 8 -7.40 -3.10 -12.57
CA LYS A 8 -6.14 -3.34 -11.85
C LYS A 8 -5.36 -2.04 -11.66
N ARG A 9 -5.30 -1.20 -12.70
CA ARG A 9 -4.63 0.10 -12.61
C ARG A 9 -5.31 0.99 -11.58
N ALA A 10 -6.63 1.04 -11.62
CA ALA A 10 -7.40 1.82 -10.64
C ALA A 10 -7.17 1.33 -9.22
N ALA A 11 -7.08 0.01 -9.04
CA ALA A 11 -6.82 -0.58 -7.73
C ALA A 11 -5.42 -0.22 -7.22
N MET A 12 -4.42 -0.25 -8.10
CA MET A 12 -3.05 0.11 -7.73
C MET A 12 -2.95 1.58 -7.32
N ASP A 13 -3.62 2.47 -8.05
CA ASP A 13 -3.65 3.89 -7.73
C ASP A 13 -4.38 4.15 -6.40
N ASP A 14 -5.51 3.49 -6.19
CA ASP A 14 -6.28 3.61 -4.96
C ASP A 14 -5.45 3.17 -3.74
N PHE A 15 -4.81 2.01 -3.86
CA PHE A 15 -3.96 1.49 -2.79
C PHE A 15 -2.79 2.44 -2.52
N MET A 16 -2.11 2.91 -3.56
CA MET A 16 -0.98 3.82 -3.43
C MET A 16 -1.35 5.05 -2.60
N TRP A 17 -2.46 5.70 -2.96
CA TRP A 17 -2.89 6.92 -2.27
C TRP A 17 -3.24 6.65 -0.82
N ARG A 18 -4.03 5.63 -0.55
CA ARG A 18 -4.45 5.29 0.80
C ARG A 18 -3.27 4.88 1.66
N PHE A 19 -2.36 4.10 1.10
CA PHE A 19 -1.16 3.65 1.80
C PHE A 19 -0.28 4.85 2.17
N ARG A 20 -0.06 5.76 1.24
CA ARG A 20 0.72 6.98 1.50
C ARG A 20 0.09 7.84 2.58
N VAL A 21 -1.21 8.03 2.54
CA VAL A 21 -1.93 8.83 3.55
C VAL A 21 -1.75 8.22 4.93
N LEU A 22 -1.93 6.91 5.05
CA LEU A 22 -1.79 6.21 6.33
C LEU A 22 -0.36 6.25 6.86
N LEU A 23 0.63 6.09 5.98
CA LEU A 23 2.02 6.21 6.37
C LEU A 23 2.35 7.63 6.86
N GLY A 24 1.74 8.63 6.24
CA GLY A 24 1.89 10.02 6.68
C GLY A 24 1.30 10.24 8.07
N GLU A 25 0.13 9.68 8.32
CA GLU A 25 -0.52 9.78 9.64
C GLU A 25 0.29 9.11 10.74
N LYS A 26 1.04 8.07 10.40
CA LYS A 26 1.92 7.37 11.35
C LYS A 26 3.29 8.02 11.47
N GLY A 27 3.54 9.09 10.72
CA GLY A 27 4.83 9.77 10.74
C GLY A 27 5.96 9.03 10.04
N ILE A 28 5.63 8.00 9.26
CA ILE A 28 6.62 7.21 8.51
C ILE A 28 6.98 7.90 7.21
N LEU A 29 6.01 8.57 6.59
CA LEU A 29 6.23 9.39 5.42
C LEU A 29 6.74 10.76 5.85
N LYS A 30 7.91 11.13 5.36
CA LYS A 30 8.46 12.46 5.62
C LYS A 30 8.22 13.34 4.41
N GLN A 31 7.52 14.44 4.63
CA GLN A 31 7.28 15.46 3.61
C GLN A 31 8.41 16.48 3.66
N LYS A 32 8.94 16.84 2.49
CA LYS A 32 9.94 17.90 2.43
C LYS A 32 9.30 19.26 2.78
N PRO A 33 10.06 20.17 3.39
CA PRO A 33 9.53 21.49 3.76
C PRO A 33 8.99 22.31 2.59
N ASP A 34 9.47 22.05 1.37
CA ASP A 34 9.05 22.78 0.18
C ASP A 34 7.80 22.18 -0.49
N ASN A 35 7.25 21.12 0.08
CA ASN A 35 6.07 20.43 -0.42
C ASN A 35 6.19 19.88 -1.84
N SER A 36 7.38 19.90 -2.42
CA SER A 36 7.54 19.50 -3.80
C SER A 36 7.41 17.99 -4.00
N ARG A 37 7.80 17.18 -3.01
CA ARG A 37 7.70 15.72 -3.09
C ARG A 37 7.69 15.09 -1.71
N ILE A 38 6.90 14.04 -1.60
CA ILE A 38 6.93 13.18 -0.44
C ILE A 38 8.06 12.18 -0.65
N TYR A 39 9.06 12.22 0.20
CA TYR A 39 10.18 11.30 0.13
C TYR A 39 10.03 10.26 1.22
N THR A 40 9.63 9.07 0.83
CA THR A 40 9.71 7.92 1.71
C THR A 40 10.49 6.87 0.98
N LYS A 41 11.60 6.50 1.55
CA LYS A 41 12.35 5.37 1.00
C LYS A 41 11.61 4.09 1.35
N ALA A 42 11.40 3.23 0.35
CA ALA A 42 10.78 1.94 0.57
C ALA A 42 11.48 1.14 1.66
N ALA A 43 12.80 1.24 1.75
CA ALA A 43 13.57 0.58 2.80
C ALA A 43 13.18 1.05 4.19
N ASP A 44 12.88 2.33 4.36
CA ASP A 44 12.48 2.86 5.67
C ASP A 44 11.09 2.36 6.08
N VAL A 45 10.17 2.27 5.12
CA VAL A 45 8.84 1.71 5.35
C VAL A 45 8.95 0.24 5.75
N LEU A 46 9.73 -0.53 5.01
CA LEU A 46 9.93 -1.95 5.29
C LEU A 46 10.58 -2.14 6.67
N SER A 47 11.59 -1.35 6.99
CA SER A 47 12.25 -1.43 8.30
C SER A 47 11.30 -1.12 9.45
N ALA A 48 10.46 -0.11 9.29
CA ALA A 48 9.46 0.24 10.30
C ALA A 48 8.46 -0.89 10.50
N TRP A 49 8.02 -1.52 9.41
CA TRP A 49 7.09 -2.64 9.45
C TRP A 49 7.74 -3.86 10.12
N GLN A 50 8.97 -4.18 9.74
CA GLN A 50 9.70 -5.34 10.28
C GLN A 50 10.03 -5.20 11.76
N ARG A 51 10.18 -3.98 12.26
CA ARG A 51 10.39 -3.76 13.71
C ARG A 51 9.24 -4.28 14.54
N SER A 52 8.02 -4.10 14.06
CA SER A 52 6.83 -4.60 14.75
C SER A 52 6.46 -6.02 14.33
N ASN A 53 6.92 -6.45 13.17
CA ASN A 53 6.55 -7.74 12.57
C ASN A 53 7.78 -8.40 11.96
N PRO A 54 8.68 -8.98 12.81
CA PRO A 54 9.95 -9.53 12.31
C PRO A 54 9.79 -10.66 11.28
N GLN A 55 8.61 -11.29 11.24
CA GLN A 55 8.33 -12.37 10.30
C GLN A 55 8.00 -11.90 8.89
N VAL A 56 7.92 -10.60 8.67
CA VAL A 56 7.59 -10.07 7.34
C VAL A 56 8.72 -10.37 6.36
N LEU A 57 8.38 -11.06 5.28
CA LEU A 57 9.32 -11.47 4.23
C LEU A 57 8.94 -10.82 2.90
N VAL A 58 8.96 -9.51 2.87
CA VAL A 58 8.63 -8.73 1.69
C VAL A 58 9.89 -8.00 1.22
N SER A 59 10.09 -7.92 -0.10
CA SER A 59 11.27 -7.22 -0.63
C SER A 59 11.07 -5.70 -0.63
N VAL A 60 12.17 -4.98 -0.58
CA VAL A 60 12.16 -3.51 -0.71
C VAL A 60 11.55 -3.09 -2.05
N ILE A 61 11.84 -3.87 -3.11
CA ILE A 61 11.31 -3.58 -4.46
C ILE A 61 9.78 -3.65 -4.45
N ALA A 62 9.20 -4.64 -3.78
CA ALA A 62 7.74 -4.75 -3.67
C ALA A 62 7.15 -3.51 -2.99
N VAL A 63 7.74 -3.08 -1.88
CA VAL A 63 7.27 -1.89 -1.15
C VAL A 63 7.39 -0.64 -2.04
N GLN A 64 8.49 -0.53 -2.77
CA GLN A 64 8.69 0.58 -3.70
C GLN A 64 7.61 0.61 -4.79
N ASP A 65 7.28 -0.55 -5.34
CA ASP A 65 6.24 -0.66 -6.36
C ASP A 65 4.87 -0.27 -5.80
N TRP A 66 4.58 -0.63 -4.55
CA TRP A 66 3.33 -0.21 -3.89
C TRP A 66 3.26 1.31 -3.74
N LEU A 67 4.38 1.92 -3.33
CA LEU A 67 4.44 3.37 -3.12
C LEU A 67 4.35 4.15 -4.43
N ASN A 68 4.74 3.53 -5.53
CA ASN A 68 4.70 4.14 -6.86
C ASN A 68 3.45 3.79 -7.66
N GLY A 69 2.56 2.96 -7.12
CA GLY A 69 1.35 2.55 -7.82
C GLY A 69 1.61 1.59 -8.97
N GLU A 70 2.70 0.83 -8.89
CA GLU A 70 3.09 -0.10 -9.95
C GLU A 70 2.77 -1.56 -9.64
N ARG A 71 2.36 -1.85 -8.41
CA ARG A 71 2.02 -3.19 -7.99
C ARG A 71 0.95 -3.14 -6.91
N LEU A 72 0.08 -4.14 -6.93
CA LEU A 72 -0.92 -4.32 -5.87
C LEU A 72 -0.46 -5.46 -4.97
N PRO A 73 -0.46 -5.27 -3.65
CA PRO A 73 -0.10 -6.37 -2.73
C PRO A 73 -1.08 -7.53 -2.83
N LYS A 74 -0.64 -8.71 -2.43
CA LYS A 74 -1.52 -9.85 -2.22
C LYS A 74 -2.51 -9.53 -1.10
N TRP A 75 -3.66 -10.19 -1.10
CA TRP A 75 -4.69 -9.93 -0.11
C TRP A 75 -4.19 -10.09 1.32
N GLY A 76 -3.46 -11.17 1.61
CA GLY A 76 -2.87 -11.38 2.93
C GLY A 76 -1.93 -10.27 3.36
N THR A 77 -1.22 -9.67 2.40
CA THR A 77 -0.33 -8.55 2.67
C THR A 77 -1.12 -7.29 2.99
N VAL A 78 -2.23 -7.04 2.29
CA VAL A 78 -3.11 -5.90 2.60
C VAL A 78 -3.63 -6.02 4.04
N GLN A 79 -4.05 -7.22 4.42
CA GLN A 79 -4.52 -7.48 5.78
C GLN A 79 -3.43 -7.24 6.83
N ALA A 80 -2.21 -7.70 6.55
CA ALA A 80 -1.08 -7.50 7.46
C ALA A 80 -0.69 -6.03 7.58
N LEU A 81 -0.74 -5.29 6.47
CA LEU A 81 -0.47 -3.85 6.48
C LEU A 81 -1.54 -3.10 7.28
N ALA A 82 -2.80 -3.48 7.13
CA ALA A 82 -3.90 -2.87 7.87
C ALA A 82 -3.71 -3.09 9.38
N GLU A 83 -3.33 -4.29 9.77
CA GLU A 83 -3.06 -4.61 11.16
C GLU A 83 -1.90 -3.77 11.71
N TRP A 84 -0.81 -3.66 10.95
CA TRP A 84 0.35 -2.85 11.34
C TRP A 84 -0.01 -1.38 11.48
N LEU A 85 -0.80 -0.85 10.55
CA LEU A 85 -1.18 0.55 10.53
C LEU A 85 -2.40 0.85 11.40
N ASP A 86 -2.90 -0.16 12.10
CA ASP A 86 -4.06 -0.04 13.00
C ASP A 86 -5.26 0.58 12.29
N CYS A 87 -5.60 -0.01 11.15
CA CYS A 87 -6.72 0.44 10.33
C CYS A 87 -7.45 -0.75 9.72
N GLU A 88 -8.54 -0.48 9.02
CA GLU A 88 -9.30 -1.49 8.31
C GLU A 88 -8.71 -1.73 6.93
N THR A 89 -8.94 -2.91 6.36
CA THR A 89 -8.50 -3.21 5.00
C THR A 89 -9.11 -2.23 3.98
N GLY A 90 -10.35 -1.78 4.23
CA GLY A 90 -11.00 -0.79 3.39
C GLY A 90 -10.34 0.59 3.43
N ASP A 91 -9.56 0.87 4.48
CA ASP A 91 -8.80 2.12 4.56
C ASP A 91 -7.55 2.08 3.67
N LEU A 92 -7.07 0.88 3.33
CA LEU A 92 -5.91 0.70 2.44
C LEU A 92 -6.30 0.47 0.99
N LEU A 93 -7.43 -0.18 0.77
CA LEU A 93 -7.90 -0.48 -0.57
C LEU A 93 -9.42 -0.52 -0.56
N ASP A 94 -10.04 0.28 -1.41
CA ASP A 94 -11.49 0.33 -1.53
C ASP A 94 -12.04 -1.08 -1.78
N ARG A 95 -13.12 -1.42 -1.10
CA ARG A 95 -13.73 -2.74 -1.12
C ARG A 95 -14.02 -3.24 -2.55
N ARG A 96 -14.40 -2.34 -3.45
CA ARG A 96 -14.69 -2.69 -4.85
C ARG A 96 -13.48 -3.26 -5.59
N PHE A 97 -12.26 -3.09 -5.06
CA PHE A 97 -11.03 -3.57 -5.68
C PHE A 97 -10.42 -4.78 -4.98
N TRP A 98 -11.05 -5.29 -3.92
CA TRP A 98 -10.46 -6.39 -3.15
C TRP A 98 -10.22 -7.63 -4.00
N ASP A 99 -11.11 -7.90 -4.95
CA ASP A 99 -10.99 -9.05 -5.85
C ASP A 99 -9.80 -8.92 -6.82
N CYS A 100 -9.21 -7.74 -6.94
CA CYS A 100 -7.99 -7.56 -7.74
C CYS A 100 -6.75 -8.10 -7.04
N CYS A 101 -6.80 -8.32 -5.73
CA CYS A 101 -5.68 -8.85 -4.96
C CYS A 101 -5.59 -10.36 -5.12
N VAL A 102 -4.38 -10.84 -5.42
CA VAL A 102 -4.11 -12.28 -5.43
C VAL A 102 -4.40 -12.85 -4.04
N GLY A 103 -5.08 -13.95 -3.98
CA GLY A 103 -5.42 -14.61 -2.72
C GLY A 103 -6.73 -14.16 -2.10
N PHE A 104 -7.41 -13.18 -2.68
CA PHE A 104 -8.72 -12.79 -2.18
C PHE A 104 -9.76 -13.84 -2.55
N VAL A 105 -10.48 -14.30 -1.55
CA VAL A 105 -11.55 -15.29 -1.72
C VAL A 105 -12.87 -14.64 -1.34
N ARG A 106 -13.80 -14.62 -2.27
CA ARG A 106 -15.17 -14.21 -2.00
C ARG A 106 -15.86 -15.32 -1.21
N GLY A 107 -16.09 -15.04 0.04
CA GLY A 107 -16.78 -15.97 0.89
C GLY A 107 -18.27 -15.81 0.91
#